data_f6de45d942116c7030206b867dcd661a
#
_entry.id   f6de45d942116c7030206b867dcd661a
#
_cell.length_a   1.000
_cell.length_b   1.000
_cell.length_c   1.000
_cell.angle_alpha   90.00
_cell.angle_beta   90.00
_cell.angle_gamma   90.00
#
_symmetry.space_group_name_H-M   'P 1'
#
loop_
_entity.id
_entity.type
_entity.pdbx_description
1 polymer ?
#
loop_
_entity_poly.entity_id
_entity_poly.type
_entity_poly.pdbx_seq_one_letter_code
_entity_poly.pdbx_strand_id
1 'polypeptide(L)'
;MGEYTEALTNHVNGDHPAIDIPDGSPAQARTAVNDRHLTDVSDRDMSRLADMLEETAARYLAAAAALDPSERASILTADGLALEPAVMTCLLLGEQLAHGLDIARAADRPWGIGRDDALLVIPGVLALAPKYLRPSRTRDLDISFELRMRGGCRYRMAIAHGTGVVTEAGEKADCVITADPVAFLLIGFGRVPQLPQILRGKLRAGGRKPWLAAEFGTLLAAP
;
A
#
# COMPACT_ATOMS: atom_id res chain seq x y z
N MET A 1 5.59 -7.46 8.58
CA MET A 1 7.06 -7.23 8.40
C MET A 1 7.81 -8.54 8.18
N GLY A 2 7.61 -9.56 9.01
CA GLY A 2 8.37 -10.82 8.94
C GLY A 2 8.41 -11.47 7.55
N GLU A 3 7.25 -11.60 6.89
CA GLU A 3 7.16 -12.21 5.56
C GLU A 3 7.97 -11.49 4.47
N TYR A 4 7.95 -10.15 4.46
CA TYR A 4 8.74 -9.39 3.50
C TYR A 4 10.24 -9.49 3.79
N THR A 5 10.62 -9.55 5.08
CA THR A 5 12.00 -9.78 5.48
C THR A 5 12.47 -11.14 5.02
N GLU A 6 11.67 -12.18 5.22
CA GLU A 6 11.98 -13.55 4.80
C GLU A 6 12.08 -13.66 3.27
N ALA A 7 11.07 -13.15 2.55
CA ALA A 7 11.05 -13.18 1.09
C ALA A 7 12.27 -12.47 0.49
N LEU A 8 12.63 -11.28 1.01
CA LEU A 8 13.77 -10.52 0.55
C LEU A 8 15.10 -11.22 0.91
N THR A 9 15.22 -11.76 2.12
CA THR A 9 16.42 -12.49 2.57
C THR A 9 16.65 -13.73 1.72
N ASN A 10 15.61 -14.51 1.45
CA ASN A 10 15.69 -15.68 0.60
C ASN A 10 16.14 -15.31 -0.82
N HIS A 11 15.57 -14.23 -1.37
CA HIS A 11 15.96 -13.74 -2.68
C HIS A 11 17.47 -13.36 -2.74
N VAL A 12 17.96 -12.60 -1.76
CA VAL A 12 19.38 -12.21 -1.67
C VAL A 12 20.30 -13.43 -1.54
N ASN A 13 19.88 -14.47 -0.82
CA ASN A 13 20.63 -15.70 -0.64
C ASN A 13 20.53 -16.67 -1.83
N GLY A 14 19.63 -16.40 -2.80
CA GLY A 14 19.35 -17.32 -3.90
C GLY A 14 18.50 -18.52 -3.48
N ASP A 15 17.82 -18.42 -2.34
CA ASP A 15 16.91 -19.45 -1.84
C ASP A 15 15.52 -19.28 -2.45
N HIS A 16 14.89 -20.41 -2.84
CA HIS A 16 13.56 -20.42 -3.46
C HIS A 16 12.65 -21.42 -2.73
N PRO A 17 12.27 -21.15 -1.47
CA PRO A 17 11.38 -22.03 -0.73
C PRO A 17 10.00 -22.11 -1.41
N ALA A 18 9.33 -23.25 -1.29
CA ALA A 18 7.93 -23.36 -1.70
C ALA A 18 7.07 -22.45 -0.81
N ILE A 19 6.26 -21.61 -1.43
CA ILE A 19 5.35 -20.71 -0.73
C ILE A 19 3.94 -21.27 -0.82
N ASP A 20 3.31 -21.51 0.33
CA ASP A 20 1.90 -21.90 0.43
C ASP A 20 1.02 -20.64 0.31
N ILE A 21 0.57 -20.36 -0.91
CA ILE A 21 -0.24 -19.19 -1.21
C ILE A 21 -1.71 -19.53 -0.96
N PRO A 22 -2.41 -18.77 -0.09
CA PRO A 22 -3.84 -18.94 0.13
C PRO A 22 -4.66 -18.72 -1.16
N ASP A 23 -5.70 -19.53 -1.34
CA ASP A 23 -6.65 -19.36 -2.44
C ASP A 23 -7.45 -18.04 -2.32
N GLY A 24 -7.87 -17.50 -3.46
CA GLY A 24 -8.78 -16.37 -3.53
C GLY A 24 -8.21 -15.11 -4.18
N SER A 25 -8.87 -13.99 -3.95
CA SER A 25 -8.38 -12.68 -4.39
C SER A 25 -7.18 -12.22 -3.55
N PRO A 26 -6.34 -11.28 -4.03
CA PRO A 26 -5.23 -10.75 -3.24
C PRO A 26 -5.62 -10.25 -1.84
N ALA A 27 -6.79 -9.62 -1.71
CA ALA A 27 -7.30 -9.18 -0.41
C ALA A 27 -7.64 -10.37 0.52
N GLN A 28 -8.21 -11.45 -0.01
CA GLN A 28 -8.50 -12.67 0.76
C GLN A 28 -7.23 -13.41 1.17
N ALA A 29 -6.27 -13.53 0.25
CA ALA A 29 -4.97 -14.11 0.54
C ALA A 29 -4.23 -13.32 1.63
N ARG A 30 -4.24 -11.98 1.56
CA ARG A 30 -3.66 -11.10 2.59
C ARG A 30 -4.33 -11.33 3.94
N THR A 31 -5.67 -11.40 4.01
CA THR A 31 -6.39 -11.69 5.24
C THR A 31 -5.96 -13.04 5.83
N ALA A 32 -5.89 -14.10 5.02
CA ALA A 32 -5.48 -15.42 5.48
C ALA A 32 -4.03 -15.45 6.00
N VAL A 33 -3.11 -14.74 5.36
CA VAL A 33 -1.73 -14.58 5.83
C VAL A 33 -1.69 -13.85 7.17
N ASN A 34 -2.45 -12.76 7.33
CA ASN A 34 -2.51 -12.03 8.60
C ASN A 34 -3.09 -12.86 9.74
N ASP A 35 -4.15 -13.65 9.49
CA ASP A 35 -4.73 -14.56 10.49
C ASP A 35 -3.74 -15.64 10.92
N ARG A 36 -2.95 -16.18 9.97
CA ARG A 36 -1.86 -17.12 10.26
C ARG A 36 -0.82 -16.49 11.18
N HIS A 37 -0.35 -15.28 10.87
CA HIS A 37 0.62 -14.55 11.69
C HIS A 37 0.09 -14.27 13.13
N LEU A 38 -1.17 -13.90 13.25
CA LEU A 38 -1.78 -13.68 14.57
C LEU A 38 -1.85 -14.97 15.40
N THR A 39 -1.92 -16.12 14.75
CA THR A 39 -1.90 -17.44 15.41
C THR A 39 -0.48 -17.84 15.79
N ASP A 40 0.48 -17.63 14.91
CA ASP A 40 1.88 -18.03 15.08
C ASP A 40 2.59 -17.18 16.14
N VAL A 41 2.29 -15.88 16.21
CA VAL A 41 2.83 -14.96 17.21
C VAL A 41 1.90 -14.93 18.41
N SER A 42 2.09 -15.84 19.37
CA SER A 42 1.29 -15.93 20.60
C SER A 42 1.75 -15.00 21.71
N ASP A 43 2.97 -14.46 21.64
CA ASP A 43 3.49 -13.52 22.65
C ASP A 43 2.64 -12.23 22.67
N ARG A 44 2.39 -11.72 23.85
CA ARG A 44 1.64 -10.48 24.10
C ARG A 44 2.42 -9.49 24.99
N ASP A 45 3.68 -9.80 25.29
CA ASP A 45 4.58 -8.88 25.96
C ASP A 45 5.02 -7.78 24.96
N MET A 46 4.59 -6.56 25.21
CA MET A 46 4.81 -5.44 24.32
C MET A 46 6.30 -5.09 24.16
N SER A 47 7.11 -5.30 25.21
CA SER A 47 8.56 -5.04 25.11
C SER A 47 9.22 -6.06 24.20
N ARG A 48 8.89 -7.34 24.34
CA ARG A 48 9.42 -8.39 23.46
C ARG A 48 8.95 -8.23 22.01
N LEU A 49 7.69 -7.86 21.82
CA LEU A 49 7.18 -7.57 20.47
C LEU A 49 7.89 -6.37 19.83
N ALA A 50 8.24 -5.35 20.62
CA ALA A 50 9.03 -4.22 20.12
C ALA A 50 10.45 -4.65 19.72
N ASP A 51 11.12 -5.46 20.58
CA ASP A 51 12.44 -5.99 20.28
C ASP A 51 12.43 -6.86 19.00
N MET A 52 11.44 -7.74 18.87
CA MET A 52 11.24 -8.56 17.65
C MET A 52 11.01 -7.70 16.41
N LEU A 53 10.27 -6.61 16.52
CA LEU A 53 10.02 -5.68 15.43
C LEU A 53 11.32 -4.99 15.01
N GLU A 54 12.10 -4.50 15.96
CA GLU A 54 13.39 -3.84 15.71
C GLU A 54 14.40 -4.79 15.05
N GLU A 55 14.52 -6.01 15.56
CA GLU A 55 15.38 -7.04 14.97
C GLU A 55 14.96 -7.39 13.53
N THR A 56 13.64 -7.56 13.31
CA THR A 56 13.11 -7.87 11.98
C THR A 56 13.32 -6.72 11.01
N ALA A 57 13.18 -5.47 11.46
CA ALA A 57 13.47 -4.28 10.66
C ALA A 57 14.95 -4.20 10.29
N ALA A 58 15.85 -4.47 11.24
CA ALA A 58 17.28 -4.47 10.99
C ALA A 58 17.69 -5.54 9.94
N ARG A 59 17.11 -6.74 10.03
CA ARG A 59 17.33 -7.81 9.03
C ARG A 59 16.81 -7.41 7.65
N TYR A 60 15.62 -6.78 7.57
CA TYR A 60 15.09 -6.27 6.31
C TYR A 60 16.02 -5.26 5.67
N LEU A 61 16.49 -4.27 6.44
CA LEU A 61 17.36 -3.21 5.96
C LEU A 61 18.71 -3.77 5.49
N ALA A 62 19.25 -4.78 6.20
CA ALA A 62 20.50 -5.46 5.81
C ALA A 62 20.32 -6.21 4.47
N ALA A 63 19.22 -6.94 4.30
CA ALA A 63 18.92 -7.62 3.04
C ALA A 63 18.70 -6.62 1.90
N ALA A 64 17.96 -5.52 2.14
CA ALA A 64 17.73 -4.48 1.16
C ALA A 64 19.02 -3.76 0.73
N ALA A 65 19.96 -3.56 1.66
CA ALA A 65 21.26 -2.95 1.36
C ALA A 65 22.18 -3.86 0.53
N ALA A 66 21.93 -5.16 0.51
CA ALA A 66 22.70 -6.13 -0.28
C ALA A 66 22.21 -6.24 -1.74
N LEU A 67 21.04 -5.66 -2.07
CA LEU A 67 20.54 -5.67 -3.44
C LEU A 67 21.28 -4.67 -4.33
N ASP A 68 21.39 -5.01 -5.62
CA ASP A 68 21.79 -4.03 -6.62
C ASP A 68 20.68 -2.97 -6.75
N PRO A 69 20.99 -1.66 -6.64
CA PRO A 69 20.01 -0.59 -6.78
C PRO A 69 19.27 -0.58 -8.12
N SER A 70 19.82 -1.23 -9.15
CA SER A 70 19.19 -1.40 -10.46
C SER A 70 18.31 -2.64 -10.57
N GLU A 71 18.26 -3.48 -9.52
CA GLU A 71 17.52 -4.72 -9.52
C GLU A 71 16.02 -4.50 -9.74
N ARG A 72 15.47 -5.20 -10.72
CA ARG A 72 14.05 -5.20 -11.07
C ARG A 72 13.42 -6.58 -10.84
N ALA A 73 14.08 -7.42 -10.04
CA ALA A 73 13.54 -8.73 -9.70
C ALA A 73 12.16 -8.60 -9.07
N SER A 74 11.32 -9.55 -9.39
CA SER A 74 9.99 -9.67 -8.83
C SER A 74 10.00 -10.79 -7.79
N ILE A 75 9.81 -10.43 -6.53
CA ILE A 75 9.87 -11.32 -5.38
C ILE A 75 8.46 -11.75 -5.03
N LEU A 76 8.23 -13.05 -4.95
CA LEU A 76 6.95 -13.62 -4.57
C LEU A 76 6.75 -13.52 -3.05
N THR A 77 5.63 -12.94 -2.63
CA THR A 77 5.25 -12.80 -1.22
C THR A 77 4.27 -13.89 -0.79
N ALA A 78 4.07 -14.07 0.50
CA ALA A 78 3.23 -15.12 1.07
C ALA A 78 1.74 -15.01 0.67
N ASP A 79 1.28 -13.84 0.27
CA ASP A 79 -0.06 -13.60 -0.28
C ASP A 79 -0.15 -13.72 -1.81
N GLY A 80 0.91 -14.25 -2.45
CA GLY A 80 0.97 -14.52 -3.88
C GLY A 80 1.21 -13.29 -4.77
N LEU A 81 1.57 -12.15 -4.20
CA LEU A 81 1.94 -10.98 -4.98
C LEU A 81 3.42 -11.07 -5.38
N ALA A 82 3.69 -10.80 -6.64
CA ALA A 82 5.05 -10.63 -7.14
C ALA A 82 5.39 -9.13 -7.10
N LEU A 83 6.33 -8.74 -6.26
CA LEU A 83 6.65 -7.35 -5.96
C LEU A 83 8.13 -7.04 -6.22
N GLU A 84 8.40 -5.86 -6.77
CA GLU A 84 9.76 -5.33 -6.81
C GLU A 84 10.22 -4.94 -5.39
N PRO A 85 11.52 -5.08 -5.06
CA PRO A 85 12.05 -4.70 -3.73
C PRO A 85 11.72 -3.26 -3.31
N ALA A 86 11.73 -2.31 -4.26
CA ALA A 86 11.36 -0.93 -4.00
C ALA A 86 9.89 -0.79 -3.58
N VAL A 87 8.98 -1.55 -4.21
CA VAL A 87 7.56 -1.58 -3.85
C VAL A 87 7.38 -2.20 -2.47
N MET A 88 8.07 -3.31 -2.17
CA MET A 88 8.05 -3.94 -0.84
C MET A 88 8.48 -2.96 0.26
N THR A 89 9.55 -2.20 0.03
CA THR A 89 10.04 -1.19 0.98
C THR A 89 9.03 -0.07 1.21
N CYS A 90 8.40 0.45 0.15
CA CYS A 90 7.33 1.44 0.26
C CYS A 90 6.14 0.93 1.09
N LEU A 91 5.71 -0.31 0.82
CA LEU A 91 4.59 -0.93 1.54
C LEU A 91 4.93 -1.16 3.00
N LEU A 92 6.15 -1.65 3.28
CA LEU A 92 6.61 -1.88 4.64
C LEU A 92 6.65 -0.59 5.47
N LEU A 93 7.13 0.51 4.89
CA LEU A 93 7.04 1.83 5.51
C LEU A 93 5.57 2.21 5.78
N GLY A 94 4.68 1.96 4.82
CA GLY A 94 3.25 2.20 4.97
C GLY A 94 2.63 1.44 6.14
N GLU A 95 2.97 0.16 6.31
CA GLU A 95 2.56 -0.67 7.44
C GLU A 95 3.03 -0.08 8.78
N GLN A 96 4.31 0.35 8.87
CA GLN A 96 4.83 0.97 10.09
C GLN A 96 4.10 2.28 10.44
N LEU A 97 3.83 3.12 9.45
CA LEU A 97 3.14 4.39 9.66
C LEU A 97 1.67 4.18 10.08
N ALA A 98 0.96 3.26 9.41
CA ALA A 98 -0.45 3.01 9.66
C ALA A 98 -0.67 2.29 11.01
N HIS A 99 0.06 1.20 11.26
CA HIS A 99 -0.06 0.46 12.52
C HIS A 99 0.55 1.20 13.70
N GLY A 100 1.62 1.97 13.50
CA GLY A 100 2.15 2.90 14.50
C GLY A 100 1.09 3.92 14.94
N LEU A 101 0.33 4.46 13.98
CA LEU A 101 -0.81 5.35 14.28
C LEU A 101 -1.91 4.63 15.07
N ASP A 102 -2.23 3.37 14.71
CA ASP A 102 -3.26 2.58 15.41
C ASP A 102 -2.85 2.28 16.87
N ILE A 103 -1.59 1.88 17.07
CA ILE A 103 -1.03 1.62 18.42
C ILE A 103 -1.00 2.92 19.26
N ALA A 104 -0.53 4.01 18.68
CA ALA A 104 -0.45 5.30 19.36
C ALA A 104 -1.83 5.80 19.79
N ARG A 105 -2.85 5.65 18.94
CA ARG A 105 -4.24 5.97 19.27
C ARG A 105 -4.76 5.10 20.41
N ALA A 106 -4.48 3.81 20.41
CA ALA A 106 -4.87 2.90 21.47
C ALA A 106 -4.18 3.23 22.81
N ALA A 107 -2.95 3.74 22.76
CA ALA A 107 -2.16 4.14 23.90
C ALA A 107 -2.36 5.61 24.35
N ASP A 108 -3.22 6.36 23.67
CA ASP A 108 -3.41 7.81 23.86
C ASP A 108 -2.07 8.57 23.79
N ARG A 109 -1.29 8.27 22.76
CA ARG A 109 0.01 8.90 22.50
C ARG A 109 0.01 9.64 21.16
N PRO A 110 0.77 10.74 21.05
CA PRO A 110 0.90 11.45 19.79
C PRO A 110 1.67 10.59 18.77
N TRP A 111 1.20 10.59 17.52
CA TRP A 111 1.88 9.99 16.38
C TRP A 111 1.67 10.87 15.15
N GLY A 112 2.74 11.33 14.56
CA GLY A 112 2.72 12.15 13.36
C GLY A 112 3.21 11.36 12.15
N ILE A 113 2.44 11.39 11.07
CA ILE A 113 2.91 10.90 9.76
C ILE A 113 3.40 12.13 8.99
N GLY A 114 4.67 12.11 8.63
CA GLY A 114 5.28 13.16 7.83
C GLY A 114 4.74 13.16 6.39
N ARG A 115 4.74 14.33 5.77
CA ARG A 115 4.37 14.45 4.36
C ARG A 115 5.32 13.67 3.46
N ASP A 116 6.61 13.78 3.72
CA ASP A 116 7.65 13.11 2.92
C ASP A 116 7.57 11.60 3.07
N ASP A 117 7.29 11.10 4.28
CA ASP A 117 7.04 9.68 4.51
C ASP A 117 5.83 9.17 3.72
N ALA A 118 4.74 9.93 3.72
CA ALA A 118 3.56 9.59 2.92
C ALA A 118 3.86 9.58 1.41
N LEU A 119 4.70 10.52 0.92
CA LEU A 119 5.13 10.56 -0.48
C LEU A 119 6.01 9.37 -0.87
N LEU A 120 6.79 8.81 0.07
CA LEU A 120 7.57 7.59 -0.14
C LEU A 120 6.69 6.34 -0.21
N VAL A 121 5.58 6.29 0.53
CA VAL A 121 4.67 5.13 0.56
C VAL A 121 3.74 5.08 -0.66
N ILE A 122 3.24 6.22 -1.12
CA ILE A 122 2.20 6.31 -2.15
C ILE A 122 2.55 5.55 -3.44
N PRO A 123 3.79 5.59 -4.00
CA PRO A 123 4.13 4.83 -5.19
C PRO A 123 3.89 3.32 -5.04
N GLY A 124 4.27 2.76 -3.89
CA GLY A 124 4.06 1.34 -3.60
C GLY A 124 2.58 0.97 -3.49
N VAL A 125 1.80 1.78 -2.76
CA VAL A 125 0.35 1.60 -2.65
C VAL A 125 -0.32 1.67 -4.03
N LEU A 126 0.06 2.62 -4.86
CA LEU A 126 -0.48 2.76 -6.21
C LEU A 126 -0.06 1.62 -7.15
N ALA A 127 1.15 1.08 -7.00
CA ALA A 127 1.59 -0.10 -7.75
C ALA A 127 0.70 -1.33 -7.45
N LEU A 128 0.18 -1.43 -6.23
CA LEU A 128 -0.76 -2.50 -5.85
C LEU A 128 -2.21 -2.21 -6.24
N ALA A 129 -2.62 -0.97 -6.36
CA ALA A 129 -4.03 -0.59 -6.57
C ALA A 129 -4.73 -1.38 -7.70
N PRO A 130 -4.10 -1.68 -8.85
CA PRO A 130 -4.71 -2.51 -9.88
C PRO A 130 -5.07 -3.93 -9.43
N LYS A 131 -4.34 -4.52 -8.50
CA LYS A 131 -4.58 -5.86 -7.96
C LYS A 131 -5.76 -5.93 -7.00
N TYR A 132 -6.15 -4.77 -6.45
CA TYR A 132 -7.25 -4.63 -5.49
C TYR A 132 -8.52 -4.06 -6.12
N LEU A 133 -8.61 -3.96 -7.44
CA LEU A 133 -9.85 -3.56 -8.12
C LEU A 133 -10.98 -4.55 -7.82
N ARG A 134 -12.18 -4.02 -7.56
CA ARG A 134 -13.40 -4.81 -7.35
C ARG A 134 -14.02 -5.17 -8.70
N PRO A 135 -13.99 -6.43 -9.17
CA PRO A 135 -14.53 -6.80 -10.48
C PRO A 135 -16.01 -6.44 -10.64
N SER A 136 -16.81 -6.54 -9.58
CA SER A 136 -18.23 -6.17 -9.57
C SER A 136 -18.49 -4.68 -9.81
N ARG A 137 -17.47 -3.84 -9.61
CA ARG A 137 -17.56 -2.39 -9.77
C ARG A 137 -16.84 -1.86 -11.01
N THR A 138 -15.96 -2.65 -11.60
CA THR A 138 -15.02 -2.15 -12.62
C THR A 138 -15.15 -2.82 -13.98
N ARG A 139 -15.86 -3.96 -14.11
CA ARG A 139 -15.97 -4.73 -15.36
C ARG A 139 -16.49 -3.93 -16.55
N ASP A 140 -17.44 -3.01 -16.29
CA ASP A 140 -18.11 -2.25 -17.33
C ASP A 140 -17.61 -0.80 -17.41
N LEU A 141 -16.49 -0.49 -16.72
CA LEU A 141 -15.92 0.83 -16.71
C LEU A 141 -14.82 0.97 -17.78
N ASP A 142 -14.75 2.18 -18.33
CA ASP A 142 -13.64 2.70 -19.12
C ASP A 142 -13.42 4.16 -18.67
N ILE A 143 -12.58 4.34 -17.66
CA ILE A 143 -12.36 5.61 -16.99
C ILE A 143 -10.90 5.78 -16.59
N SER A 144 -10.50 7.04 -16.41
CA SER A 144 -9.15 7.36 -15.96
C SER A 144 -9.15 8.45 -14.90
N PHE A 145 -8.25 8.29 -13.94
CA PHE A 145 -7.98 9.23 -12.87
C PHE A 145 -6.55 9.77 -12.97
N GLU A 146 -6.40 11.07 -12.80
CA GLU A 146 -5.10 11.67 -12.48
C GLU A 146 -5.06 11.96 -10.99
N LEU A 147 -4.10 11.36 -10.29
CA LEU A 147 -3.87 11.51 -8.86
C LEU A 147 -2.70 12.47 -8.67
N ARG A 148 -2.99 13.68 -8.21
CA ARG A 148 -2.00 14.76 -7.98
C ARG A 148 -1.69 14.87 -6.50
N MET A 149 -0.53 14.39 -6.09
CA MET A 149 -0.06 14.58 -4.71
C MET A 149 0.52 15.98 -4.56
N ARG A 150 0.03 16.75 -3.60
CA ARG A 150 0.57 18.10 -3.34
C ARG A 150 2.03 18.05 -2.96
N GLY A 151 2.90 18.67 -3.79
CA GLY A 151 4.35 18.67 -3.66
C GLY A 151 5.04 17.35 -3.90
N GLY A 152 4.37 16.43 -4.58
CA GLY A 152 4.86 15.13 -5.01
C GLY A 152 4.53 14.87 -6.47
N CYS A 153 4.66 13.61 -6.85
CA CYS A 153 4.42 13.13 -8.21
C CYS A 153 2.94 13.14 -8.58
N ARG A 154 2.71 12.96 -9.87
CA ARG A 154 1.39 12.76 -10.47
C ARG A 154 1.34 11.36 -11.06
N TYR A 155 0.23 10.68 -10.82
CA TYR A 155 0.00 9.34 -11.33
C TYR A 155 -1.28 9.33 -12.15
N ARG A 156 -1.30 8.48 -13.17
CA ARG A 156 -2.51 8.18 -13.93
C ARG A 156 -2.92 6.74 -13.65
N MET A 157 -4.14 6.55 -13.18
CA MET A 157 -4.75 5.24 -13.05
C MET A 157 -5.86 5.12 -14.11
N ALA A 158 -5.65 4.25 -15.08
CA ALA A 158 -6.66 3.88 -16.05
C ALA A 158 -7.32 2.56 -15.64
N ILE A 159 -8.64 2.49 -15.73
CA ILE A 159 -9.44 1.30 -15.44
C ILE A 159 -10.28 1.00 -16.66
N ALA A 160 -10.09 -0.17 -17.26
CA ALA A 160 -10.86 -0.63 -18.39
C ALA A 160 -11.21 -2.12 -18.23
N HIS A 161 -12.48 -2.46 -18.40
CA HIS A 161 -12.96 -3.86 -18.41
C HIS A 161 -12.49 -4.69 -17.21
N GLY A 162 -12.50 -4.10 -16.01
CA GLY A 162 -12.09 -4.76 -14.77
C GLY A 162 -10.59 -4.82 -14.52
N THR A 163 -9.77 -4.32 -15.42
CA THR A 163 -8.32 -4.21 -15.28
C THR A 163 -7.88 -2.79 -15.03
N GLY A 164 -6.77 -2.62 -14.34
CA GLY A 164 -6.20 -1.31 -14.03
C GLY A 164 -4.73 -1.25 -14.37
N VAL A 165 -4.28 -0.05 -14.75
CA VAL A 165 -2.86 0.26 -14.95
C VAL A 165 -2.57 1.60 -14.29
N VAL A 166 -1.47 1.67 -13.55
CA VAL A 166 -0.95 2.92 -12.99
C VAL A 166 0.35 3.28 -13.68
N THR A 167 0.43 4.53 -14.12
CA THR A 167 1.61 5.10 -14.78
C THR A 167 1.89 6.49 -14.19
N GLU A 168 3.03 7.07 -14.49
CA GLU A 168 3.20 8.50 -14.31
C GLU A 168 2.21 9.27 -15.20
N ALA A 169 1.75 10.42 -14.72
CA ALA A 169 0.76 11.20 -15.44
C ALA A 169 1.38 11.85 -16.69
N GLY A 170 0.76 11.65 -17.83
CA GLY A 170 1.15 12.24 -19.12
C GLY A 170 -0.05 12.61 -19.98
N GLU A 171 -1.09 11.80 -19.98
CA GLU A 171 -2.30 11.99 -20.77
C GLU A 171 -3.44 12.62 -19.95
N LYS A 172 -4.39 13.24 -20.66
CA LYS A 172 -5.61 13.78 -20.01
C LYS A 172 -6.43 12.66 -19.40
N ALA A 173 -6.83 12.84 -18.13
CA ALA A 173 -7.71 11.92 -17.42
C ALA A 173 -9.16 12.44 -17.38
N ASP A 174 -10.11 11.55 -17.18
CA ASP A 174 -11.52 11.91 -16.98
C ASP A 174 -11.72 12.69 -15.68
N CYS A 175 -11.09 12.25 -14.61
CA CYS A 175 -11.17 12.87 -13.29
C CYS A 175 -9.77 13.20 -12.78
N VAL A 176 -9.63 14.34 -12.14
CA VAL A 176 -8.40 14.77 -11.46
C VAL A 176 -8.67 14.84 -9.97
N ILE A 177 -7.92 14.09 -9.18
CA ILE A 177 -7.96 14.13 -7.71
C ILE A 177 -6.67 14.78 -7.23
N THR A 178 -6.77 15.98 -6.66
CA THR A 178 -5.64 16.65 -6.01
C THR A 178 -5.73 16.43 -4.50
N ALA A 179 -4.71 15.84 -3.91
CA ALA A 179 -4.73 15.42 -2.52
C ALA A 179 -3.50 15.89 -1.72
N ASP A 180 -3.72 16.16 -0.44
CA ASP A 180 -2.68 16.15 0.58
C ASP A 180 -2.18 14.71 0.74
N PRO A 181 -0.85 14.43 0.68
CA PRO A 181 -0.33 13.06 0.70
C PRO A 181 -0.73 12.26 1.93
N VAL A 182 -0.67 12.88 3.11
CA VAL A 182 -1.04 12.19 4.37
C VAL A 182 -2.52 11.86 4.40
N ALA A 183 -3.37 12.79 3.95
CA ALA A 183 -4.81 12.53 3.88
C ALA A 183 -5.15 11.44 2.86
N PHE A 184 -4.48 11.41 1.70
CA PHE A 184 -4.64 10.37 0.70
C PHE A 184 -4.29 9.00 1.25
N LEU A 185 -3.13 8.89 1.89
CA LEU A 185 -2.65 7.65 2.50
C LEU A 185 -3.60 7.15 3.59
N LEU A 186 -3.99 8.01 4.53
CA LEU A 186 -4.87 7.64 5.64
C LEU A 186 -6.29 7.27 5.19
N ILE A 187 -6.80 7.87 4.12
CA ILE A 187 -8.08 7.46 3.52
C ILE A 187 -7.92 6.09 2.86
N GLY A 188 -6.84 5.88 2.10
CA GLY A 188 -6.54 4.60 1.47
C GLY A 188 -6.45 3.44 2.47
N PHE A 189 -5.85 3.68 3.62
CA PHE A 189 -5.78 2.70 4.73
C PHE A 189 -7.03 2.67 5.62
N GLY A 190 -8.08 3.43 5.31
CA GLY A 190 -9.32 3.44 6.09
C GLY A 190 -9.21 4.06 7.49
N ARG A 191 -8.14 4.84 7.78
CA ARG A 191 -7.90 5.44 9.10
C ARG A 191 -8.59 6.77 9.31
N VAL A 192 -9.04 7.41 8.24
CA VAL A 192 -9.85 8.64 8.31
C VAL A 192 -10.93 8.62 7.22
N PRO A 193 -12.13 9.14 7.50
CA PRO A 193 -13.18 9.25 6.51
C PRO A 193 -12.87 10.34 5.47
N GLN A 194 -13.26 10.10 4.22
CA GLN A 194 -12.99 10.99 3.09
C GLN A 194 -13.67 12.35 3.22
N LEU A 195 -14.95 12.39 3.60
CA LEU A 195 -15.73 13.62 3.61
C LEU A 195 -15.15 14.75 4.47
N PRO A 196 -14.74 14.51 5.73
CA PRO A 196 -14.07 15.53 6.52
C PRO A 196 -12.77 16.05 5.89
N GLN A 197 -12.04 15.25 5.13
CA GLN A 197 -10.82 15.67 4.46
C GLN A 197 -11.13 16.57 3.25
N ILE A 198 -12.23 16.31 2.55
CA ILE A 198 -12.73 17.17 1.48
C ILE A 198 -13.14 18.54 2.06
N LEU A 199 -13.92 18.56 3.15
CA LEU A 199 -14.37 19.79 3.79
C LEU A 199 -13.19 20.65 4.32
N ARG A 200 -12.10 20.01 4.74
CA ARG A 200 -10.86 20.70 5.13
C ARG A 200 -10.00 21.12 3.93
N GLY A 201 -10.47 20.90 2.71
CA GLY A 201 -9.73 21.22 1.48
C GLY A 201 -8.50 20.35 1.22
N LYS A 202 -8.35 19.22 1.93
CA LYS A 202 -7.23 18.30 1.75
C LYS A 202 -7.37 17.44 0.50
N LEU A 203 -8.59 17.24 0.02
CA LEU A 203 -8.89 16.62 -1.28
C LEU A 203 -9.72 17.58 -2.13
N ARG A 204 -9.43 17.61 -3.44
CA ARG A 204 -10.19 18.36 -4.42
C ARG A 204 -10.38 17.54 -5.68
N ALA A 205 -11.59 17.56 -6.22
CA ALA A 205 -11.91 16.95 -7.50
C ALA A 205 -11.89 18.00 -8.62
N GLY A 206 -11.48 17.58 -9.82
CA GLY A 206 -11.46 18.38 -11.02
C GLY A 206 -11.49 17.51 -12.28
N GLY A 207 -11.16 18.10 -13.43
CA GLY A 207 -11.21 17.38 -14.71
C GLY A 207 -12.59 17.41 -15.38
N ARG A 208 -12.78 16.56 -16.39
CA ARG A 208 -14.00 16.50 -17.20
C ARG A 208 -15.18 15.88 -16.42
N LYS A 209 -14.90 14.89 -15.55
CA LYS A 209 -15.89 14.13 -14.79
C LYS A 209 -15.52 14.15 -13.28
N PRO A 210 -15.59 15.32 -12.60
CA PRO A 210 -15.11 15.46 -11.22
C PRO A 210 -15.91 14.62 -10.20
N TRP A 211 -17.16 14.25 -10.52
CA TRP A 211 -17.98 13.39 -9.66
C TRP A 211 -17.42 11.99 -9.46
N LEU A 212 -16.60 11.47 -10.40
CA LEU A 212 -15.95 10.18 -10.27
C LEU A 212 -15.00 10.11 -9.06
N ALA A 213 -14.54 11.25 -8.55
CA ALA A 213 -13.68 11.27 -7.36
C ALA A 213 -14.35 10.68 -6.11
N ALA A 214 -15.68 10.80 -6.00
CA ALA A 214 -16.45 10.21 -4.89
C ALA A 214 -16.47 8.67 -4.97
N GLU A 215 -16.38 8.12 -6.17
CA GLU A 215 -16.43 6.68 -6.41
C GLU A 215 -15.07 6.01 -6.32
N PHE A 216 -13.97 6.76 -6.47
CA PHE A 216 -12.61 6.22 -6.58
C PHE A 216 -12.29 5.18 -5.49
N GLY A 217 -12.53 5.53 -4.21
CA GLY A 217 -12.30 4.62 -3.09
C GLY A 217 -13.20 3.37 -3.09
N THR A 218 -14.37 3.42 -3.76
CA THR A 218 -15.30 2.28 -3.82
C THR A 218 -14.90 1.24 -4.87
N LEU A 219 -14.03 1.63 -5.82
CA LEU A 219 -13.54 0.77 -6.88
C LEU A 219 -12.48 -0.23 -6.38
N LEU A 220 -11.88 0.06 -5.22
CA LEU A 220 -10.81 -0.73 -4.61
C LEU A 220 -11.36 -1.54 -3.42
N ALA A 221 -10.87 -2.78 -3.28
CA ALA A 221 -11.02 -3.52 -2.03
C ALA A 221 -10.08 -2.92 -0.98
N ALA A 222 -10.44 -3.01 0.29
CA ALA A 222 -9.49 -2.73 1.36
C ALA A 222 -8.38 -3.79 1.34
N PRO A 223 -7.11 -3.40 1.53
CA PRO A 223 -5.99 -4.33 1.66
C PRO A 223 -6.04 -5.12 2.96
#